data_dd2ca491260e45be5c345c035b310134
#
_entry.id   dd2ca491260e45be5c345c035b310134
#
_cell.length_a   1.000
_cell.length_b   1.000
_cell.length_c   1.000
_cell.angle_alpha   90.00
_cell.angle_beta   90.00
_cell.angle_gamma   90.00
#
_symmetry.space_group_name_H-M   'P 1'
#
loop_
_entity.id
_entity.type
_entity.pdbx_description
1 polymer ?
#
loop_
_entity_poly.entity_id
_entity_poly.type
_entity_poly.pdbx_seq_one_letter_code
_entity_poly.pdbx_strand_id
1 'polypeptide(L)'
;MDMSVNIAGVEWKNPVTVASGTFGSGAEFADYVDINKLGAVTTKGVANVPWAGNPTPRVAEVYGGMMNAIGLQNPGIDLFCERDIPFLKQYDTKIIVNVCGHAPEEYLAVVERLADQSIDMMEINISCPNVNAGFLAFGQDAHHVEELTAQIKKIAKQPVIMKLTPNVTDITEIAKGAQAGGADAVSLINTLTGMKIDINRKTFALANKTGGVSGPIVKPIAVRMVYQVAQAVNIPIIGMGGISCAEDAIEFILAGASAVSVGTANFHNPAVTLDVIDGIEAYMKKNGFNSVKEMVGIVK
;
A
#
# COMPACT_ATOMS: atom_id res chain seq x y z
N MET A 1 -19.10 19.09 -2.42
CA MET A 1 -18.37 18.33 -3.43
C MET A 1 -18.36 16.89 -3.05
N ASP A 2 -18.41 16.00 -4.00
CA ASP A 2 -18.40 14.57 -3.75
C ASP A 2 -16.94 14.08 -3.69
N MET A 3 -16.46 13.82 -2.48
CA MET A 3 -15.13 13.25 -2.22
C MET A 3 -15.14 11.73 -2.25
N SER A 4 -16.33 11.11 -2.33
CA SER A 4 -16.45 9.66 -2.27
C SER A 4 -15.82 8.97 -3.49
N VAL A 5 -15.27 7.79 -3.27
CA VAL A 5 -14.72 6.93 -4.32
C VAL A 5 -15.17 5.50 -4.11
N ASN A 6 -15.44 4.80 -5.20
CA ASN A 6 -15.76 3.38 -5.16
C ASN A 6 -14.57 2.56 -5.61
N ILE A 7 -14.03 1.77 -4.69
CA ILE A 7 -12.91 0.86 -4.97
C ILE A 7 -13.46 -0.57 -4.94
N ALA A 8 -13.59 -1.17 -6.11
CA ALA A 8 -14.04 -2.55 -6.25
C ALA A 8 -15.35 -2.87 -5.51
N GLY A 9 -16.33 -1.97 -5.56
CA GLY A 9 -17.63 -2.13 -4.89
C GLY A 9 -17.67 -1.63 -3.45
N VAL A 10 -16.53 -1.27 -2.85
CA VAL A 10 -16.45 -0.67 -1.51
C VAL A 10 -16.39 0.85 -1.63
N GLU A 11 -17.37 1.53 -1.05
CA GLU A 11 -17.43 2.99 -1.06
C GLU A 11 -16.64 3.58 0.11
N TRP A 12 -15.69 4.47 -0.21
CA TRP A 12 -14.91 5.25 0.75
C TRP A 12 -15.42 6.69 0.74
N LYS A 13 -15.46 7.33 1.89
CA LYS A 13 -15.93 8.72 2.04
C LYS A 13 -15.02 9.77 1.37
N ASN A 14 -13.76 9.42 1.14
CA ASN A 14 -12.77 10.22 0.40
C ASN A 14 -11.65 9.30 -0.14
N PRO A 15 -10.81 9.76 -1.07
CA PRO A 15 -9.83 8.91 -1.76
C PRO A 15 -8.56 8.61 -0.95
N VAL A 16 -8.47 8.96 0.34
CA VAL A 16 -7.21 8.90 1.09
C VAL A 16 -7.18 7.74 2.07
N THR A 17 -6.15 6.93 1.96
CA THR A 17 -5.77 5.89 2.92
C THR A 17 -4.31 6.04 3.35
N VAL A 18 -3.84 5.19 4.26
CA VAL A 18 -2.46 5.12 4.73
C VAL A 18 -1.76 3.89 4.16
N ALA A 19 -0.44 3.97 3.93
CA ALA A 19 0.32 2.84 3.43
C ALA A 19 0.65 1.84 4.55
N SER A 20 0.49 0.57 4.25
CA SER A 20 0.86 -0.52 5.16
C SER A 20 2.26 -0.33 5.74
N GLY A 21 2.39 -0.49 7.05
CA GLY A 21 3.66 -0.39 7.77
C GLY A 21 4.07 1.02 8.18
N THR A 22 3.29 2.06 7.85
CA THR A 22 3.58 3.45 8.22
C THR A 22 2.56 4.05 9.20
N PHE A 23 1.53 3.25 9.56
CA PHE A 23 0.44 3.67 10.43
C PHE A 23 0.06 2.59 11.47
N GLY A 24 0.85 1.51 11.55
CA GLY A 24 0.49 0.35 12.35
C GLY A 24 -0.86 -0.23 11.96
N SER A 25 -1.71 -0.47 12.97
CA SER A 25 -3.14 -0.71 12.81
C SER A 25 -3.97 0.48 13.33
N GLY A 26 -3.36 1.66 13.40
CA GLY A 26 -3.99 2.92 13.78
C GLY A 26 -3.85 3.30 15.26
N ALA A 27 -3.58 2.36 16.17
CA ALA A 27 -3.55 2.61 17.60
C ALA A 27 -2.50 3.67 18.00
N GLU A 28 -1.31 3.62 17.40
CA GLU A 28 -0.22 4.56 17.65
C GLU A 28 -0.51 5.97 17.11
N PHE A 29 -1.47 6.10 16.19
CA PHE A 29 -1.81 7.37 15.54
C PHE A 29 -3.13 7.97 16.02
N ALA A 30 -3.96 7.22 16.74
CA ALA A 30 -5.29 7.66 17.17
C ALA A 30 -5.28 8.93 18.05
N ASP A 31 -4.18 9.18 18.76
CA ASP A 31 -4.03 10.39 19.58
C ASP A 31 -3.67 11.65 18.73
N TYR A 32 -3.26 11.45 17.46
CA TYR A 32 -2.78 12.52 16.58
C TYR A 32 -3.71 12.76 15.38
N VAL A 33 -4.46 11.73 14.97
CA VAL A 33 -5.29 11.75 13.77
C VAL A 33 -6.69 11.24 14.10
N ASP A 34 -7.70 12.01 13.71
CA ASP A 34 -9.08 11.52 13.73
C ASP A 34 -9.26 10.48 12.61
N ILE A 35 -9.15 9.21 12.98
CA ILE A 35 -9.25 8.06 12.06
C ILE A 35 -10.63 8.03 11.35
N ASN A 36 -11.69 8.58 11.97
CA ASN A 36 -13.00 8.67 11.34
C ASN A 36 -13.01 9.51 10.05
N LYS A 37 -12.04 10.39 9.85
CA LYS A 37 -11.94 11.22 8.65
C LYS A 37 -11.28 10.52 7.47
N LEU A 38 -10.57 9.42 7.68
CA LEU A 38 -9.90 8.66 6.62
C LEU A 38 -10.92 7.89 5.77
N GLY A 39 -10.71 7.83 4.47
CA GLY A 39 -11.48 6.98 3.56
C GLY A 39 -11.31 5.51 3.87
N ALA A 40 -10.06 5.11 4.15
CA ALA A 40 -9.71 3.77 4.61
C ALA A 40 -8.45 3.79 5.48
N VAL A 41 -8.24 2.71 6.25
CA VAL A 41 -6.97 2.41 6.93
C VAL A 41 -6.44 1.09 6.36
N THR A 42 -5.25 1.16 5.74
CA THR A 42 -4.50 -0.05 5.35
C THR A 42 -3.56 -0.44 6.50
N THR A 43 -3.78 -1.60 7.06
CA THR A 43 -3.09 -2.06 8.27
C THR A 43 -1.64 -2.43 8.01
N LYS A 44 -0.87 -2.62 9.08
CA LYS A 44 0.40 -3.33 9.04
C LYS A 44 0.19 -4.70 8.40
N GLY A 45 1.15 -5.13 7.56
CA GLY A 45 1.13 -6.46 6.97
C GLY A 45 1.09 -7.54 8.04
N VAL A 46 0.17 -8.50 7.91
CA VAL A 46 -0.02 -9.63 8.82
C VAL A 46 0.29 -10.94 8.10
N ALA A 47 0.98 -11.84 8.80
CA ALA A 47 1.32 -13.18 8.35
C ALA A 47 0.54 -14.24 9.13
N ASN A 48 0.62 -15.49 8.68
CA ASN A 48 -0.01 -16.65 9.33
C ASN A 48 0.50 -16.89 10.78
N VAL A 49 1.74 -16.50 11.06
CA VAL A 49 2.39 -16.59 12.38
C VAL A 49 3.12 -15.29 12.71
N PRO A 50 3.48 -15.03 13.99
CA PRO A 50 4.27 -13.84 14.34
C PRO A 50 5.65 -13.83 13.67
N TRP A 51 6.04 -12.67 13.10
CA TRP A 51 7.39 -12.46 12.56
C TRP A 51 8.14 -11.39 13.36
N ALA A 52 9.37 -11.71 13.75
CA ALA A 52 10.23 -10.79 14.52
C ALA A 52 10.78 -9.62 13.67
N GLY A 53 10.79 -9.77 12.35
CA GLY A 53 11.47 -8.86 11.44
C GLY A 53 12.98 -9.02 11.40
N ASN A 54 13.65 -8.11 10.70
CA ASN A 54 15.09 -8.13 10.50
C ASN A 54 15.85 -7.58 11.72
N PRO A 55 17.15 -7.92 11.88
CA PRO A 55 18.03 -7.30 12.86
C PRO A 55 18.18 -5.78 12.65
N THR A 56 18.49 -5.05 13.71
CA THR A 56 18.82 -3.62 13.68
C THR A 56 20.31 -3.40 13.38
N PRO A 57 20.67 -2.22 12.77
CA PRO A 57 19.82 -1.10 12.34
C PRO A 57 19.03 -1.45 11.08
N ARG A 58 17.75 -1.09 11.07
CA ARG A 58 16.83 -1.42 9.98
C ARG A 58 16.07 -0.23 9.38
N VAL A 59 16.47 0.98 9.78
CA VAL A 59 16.01 2.26 9.20
C VAL A 59 17.22 3.15 9.01
N ALA A 60 17.26 3.90 7.91
CA ALA A 60 18.28 4.90 7.63
C ALA A 60 17.69 6.06 6.84
N GLU A 61 18.08 7.29 7.17
CA GLU A 61 17.74 8.47 6.38
C GLU A 61 18.53 8.49 5.07
N VAL A 62 17.91 8.96 4.01
CA VAL A 62 18.54 9.27 2.72
C VAL A 62 18.06 10.63 2.25
N TYR A 63 18.76 11.22 1.28
CA TYR A 63 18.35 12.50 0.72
C TYR A 63 16.93 12.40 0.12
N GLY A 64 16.02 13.23 0.62
CA GLY A 64 14.64 13.27 0.14
C GLY A 64 13.76 12.08 0.53
N GLY A 65 14.16 11.29 1.55
CA GLY A 65 13.37 10.16 2.00
C GLY A 65 14.05 9.30 3.06
N MET A 66 13.63 8.05 3.12
CA MET A 66 14.20 7.07 4.05
C MET A 66 14.35 5.70 3.40
N MET A 67 15.22 4.90 4.01
CA MET A 67 15.34 3.47 3.70
C MET A 67 14.91 2.64 4.89
N ASN A 68 14.21 1.54 4.62
CA ASN A 68 13.86 0.57 5.65
C ASN A 68 14.11 -0.87 5.20
N ALA A 69 14.43 -1.71 6.17
CA ALA A 69 14.50 -3.16 6.05
C ALA A 69 13.84 -3.77 7.30
N ILE A 70 12.59 -3.42 7.57
CA ILE A 70 11.87 -3.87 8.79
C ILE A 70 11.69 -5.38 8.81
N GLY A 71 11.57 -6.03 7.64
CA GLY A 71 11.35 -7.47 7.54
C GLY A 71 9.96 -7.90 7.96
N LEU A 72 8.95 -7.08 7.66
CA LEU A 72 7.53 -7.37 7.89
C LEU A 72 7.20 -7.81 9.33
N GLN A 73 7.89 -7.26 10.34
CA GLN A 73 7.57 -7.54 11.75
C GLN A 73 6.07 -7.37 12.01
N ASN A 74 5.42 -8.41 12.53
CA ASN A 74 3.98 -8.40 12.76
C ASN A 74 3.58 -9.41 13.85
N PRO A 75 2.39 -9.28 14.46
CA PRO A 75 1.95 -10.11 15.57
C PRO A 75 1.40 -11.49 15.17
N GLY A 76 1.24 -11.76 13.86
CA GLY A 76 0.50 -12.91 13.34
C GLY A 76 -1.01 -12.68 13.32
N ILE A 77 -1.70 -13.51 12.50
CA ILE A 77 -3.12 -13.33 12.19
C ILE A 77 -4.04 -13.46 13.40
N ASP A 78 -3.74 -14.34 14.34
CA ASP A 78 -4.65 -14.58 15.47
C ASP A 78 -4.72 -13.35 16.38
N LEU A 79 -3.56 -12.85 16.84
CA LEU A 79 -3.53 -11.61 17.65
C LEU A 79 -4.05 -10.40 16.89
N PHE A 80 -3.81 -10.33 15.58
CA PHE A 80 -4.37 -9.27 14.74
C PHE A 80 -5.91 -9.30 14.76
N CYS A 81 -6.53 -10.46 14.59
CA CYS A 81 -7.99 -10.62 14.65
C CYS A 81 -8.57 -10.29 16.03
N GLU A 82 -7.85 -10.62 17.10
CA GLU A 82 -8.31 -10.41 18.48
C GLU A 82 -8.15 -8.96 18.97
N ARG A 83 -7.13 -8.25 18.48
CA ARG A 83 -6.74 -6.92 18.97
C ARG A 83 -7.01 -5.81 17.96
N ASP A 84 -6.49 -5.96 16.73
CA ASP A 84 -6.41 -4.86 15.76
C ASP A 84 -7.74 -4.64 15.04
N ILE A 85 -8.44 -5.68 14.64
CA ILE A 85 -9.76 -5.56 14.00
C ILE A 85 -10.77 -4.92 14.96
N PRO A 86 -10.94 -5.38 16.23
CA PRO A 86 -11.84 -4.74 17.18
C PRO A 86 -11.50 -3.27 17.47
N PHE A 87 -10.20 -2.92 17.48
CA PHE A 87 -9.78 -1.54 17.62
C PHE A 87 -10.25 -0.68 16.43
N LEU A 88 -9.97 -1.10 15.20
CA LEU A 88 -10.37 -0.35 14.00
C LEU A 88 -11.88 -0.24 13.83
N LYS A 89 -12.63 -1.22 14.27
CA LYS A 89 -14.10 -1.21 14.21
C LYS A 89 -14.77 -0.16 15.08
N GLN A 90 -14.04 0.53 15.94
CA GLN A 90 -14.54 1.65 16.72
C GLN A 90 -14.64 2.94 15.88
N TYR A 91 -14.05 2.96 14.67
CA TYR A 91 -13.97 4.12 13.80
C TYR A 91 -14.82 3.94 12.54
N ASP A 92 -15.37 5.05 12.07
CA ASP A 92 -16.06 5.12 10.78
C ASP A 92 -15.05 5.28 9.63
N THR A 93 -14.36 4.20 9.32
CA THR A 93 -13.39 4.11 8.21
C THR A 93 -13.42 2.71 7.61
N LYS A 94 -12.96 2.54 6.37
CA LYS A 94 -12.83 1.22 5.76
C LYS A 94 -11.56 0.53 6.23
N ILE A 95 -11.64 -0.77 6.49
CA ILE A 95 -10.53 -1.59 6.99
C ILE A 95 -9.97 -2.40 5.83
N ILE A 96 -8.73 -2.09 5.43
CA ILE A 96 -7.98 -2.85 4.43
C ILE A 96 -6.88 -3.61 5.16
N VAL A 97 -6.97 -4.93 5.17
CA VAL A 97 -5.93 -5.76 5.81
C VAL A 97 -4.84 -6.08 4.81
N ASN A 98 -3.60 -5.62 5.10
CA ASN A 98 -2.44 -5.98 4.30
C ASN A 98 -1.98 -7.40 4.70
N VAL A 99 -1.94 -8.29 3.73
CA VAL A 99 -1.57 -9.70 3.88
C VAL A 99 -0.17 -9.94 3.33
N CYS A 100 0.68 -10.62 4.10
CA CYS A 100 2.02 -11.00 3.66
C CYS A 100 2.31 -12.48 3.93
N GLY A 101 3.20 -13.04 3.13
CA GLY A 101 3.64 -14.43 3.19
C GLY A 101 4.97 -14.61 2.47
N HIS A 102 5.68 -15.71 2.75
CA HIS A 102 6.89 -16.13 2.05
C HIS A 102 6.61 -17.22 1.00
N ALA A 103 5.45 -17.88 1.10
CA ALA A 103 4.99 -18.93 0.21
C ALA A 103 3.48 -18.79 -0.05
N PRO A 104 2.94 -19.29 -1.18
CA PRO A 104 1.52 -19.22 -1.50
C PRO A 104 0.62 -19.70 -0.36
N GLU A 105 0.99 -20.80 0.28
CA GLU A 105 0.22 -21.44 1.36
C GLU A 105 0.05 -20.50 2.56
N GLU A 106 1.06 -19.67 2.85
CA GLU A 106 1.00 -18.70 3.95
C GLU A 106 0.01 -17.57 3.63
N TYR A 107 -0.03 -17.06 2.38
CA TYR A 107 -1.05 -16.10 1.95
C TYR A 107 -2.45 -16.70 2.04
N LEU A 108 -2.63 -17.93 1.55
CA LEU A 108 -3.92 -18.61 1.55
C LEU A 108 -4.44 -18.83 2.99
N ALA A 109 -3.57 -19.23 3.91
CA ALA A 109 -3.92 -19.42 5.33
C ALA A 109 -4.40 -18.10 5.98
N VAL A 110 -3.74 -16.97 5.69
CA VAL A 110 -4.16 -15.66 6.21
C VAL A 110 -5.48 -15.23 5.59
N VAL A 111 -5.64 -15.38 4.28
CA VAL A 111 -6.87 -15.01 3.55
C VAL A 111 -8.06 -15.84 4.04
N GLU A 112 -7.89 -17.15 4.24
CA GLU A 112 -8.93 -18.03 4.79
C GLU A 112 -9.36 -17.58 6.19
N ARG A 113 -8.38 -17.25 7.06
CA ARG A 113 -8.67 -16.76 8.41
C ARG A 113 -9.38 -15.41 8.43
N LEU A 114 -9.12 -14.55 7.42
CA LEU A 114 -9.75 -13.24 7.26
C LEU A 114 -11.13 -13.31 6.58
N ALA A 115 -11.44 -14.35 5.83
CA ALA A 115 -12.67 -14.43 5.04
C ALA A 115 -13.95 -14.24 5.86
N ASP A 116 -13.94 -14.68 7.13
CA ASP A 116 -15.09 -14.53 8.05
C ASP A 116 -14.95 -13.33 9.01
N GLN A 117 -13.92 -12.50 8.84
CA GLN A 117 -13.74 -11.30 9.64
C GLN A 117 -14.49 -10.10 9.07
N SER A 118 -14.92 -9.19 9.96
CA SER A 118 -15.59 -7.94 9.58
C SER A 118 -14.57 -6.89 9.10
N ILE A 119 -13.97 -7.13 7.95
CA ILE A 119 -13.07 -6.20 7.24
C ILE A 119 -13.67 -5.86 5.87
N ASP A 120 -13.24 -4.76 5.26
CA ASP A 120 -13.82 -4.31 4.00
C ASP A 120 -13.06 -4.85 2.78
N MET A 121 -11.71 -4.94 2.84
CA MET A 121 -10.87 -5.37 1.72
C MET A 121 -9.59 -6.06 2.23
N MET A 122 -8.92 -6.80 1.33
CA MET A 122 -7.58 -7.36 1.56
C MET A 122 -6.59 -6.78 0.56
N GLU A 123 -5.42 -6.32 1.05
CA GLU A 123 -4.29 -5.91 0.21
C GLU A 123 -3.20 -6.98 0.28
N ILE A 124 -2.96 -7.71 -0.80
CA ILE A 124 -1.98 -8.79 -0.88
C ILE A 124 -0.62 -8.21 -1.26
N ASN A 125 0.30 -8.25 -0.33
CA ASN A 125 1.64 -7.68 -0.51
C ASN A 125 2.59 -8.70 -1.16
N ILE A 126 2.68 -8.68 -2.47
CA ILE A 126 3.57 -9.55 -3.25
C ILE A 126 5.00 -9.01 -3.42
N SER A 127 5.35 -7.95 -2.70
CA SER A 127 6.63 -7.25 -2.86
C SER A 127 7.73 -7.75 -1.92
N CYS A 128 7.55 -8.87 -1.21
CA CYS A 128 8.54 -9.37 -0.26
C CYS A 128 9.78 -9.91 -1.02
N PRO A 129 10.97 -9.29 -0.86
CA PRO A 129 12.18 -9.73 -1.57
C PRO A 129 12.85 -10.97 -0.96
N ASN A 130 12.36 -11.47 0.18
CA ASN A 130 12.97 -12.54 0.95
C ASN A 130 12.30 -13.88 0.66
N VAL A 131 12.56 -14.43 -0.51
CA VAL A 131 12.31 -15.86 -0.75
C VAL A 131 13.66 -16.56 -0.70
N ASN A 132 13.79 -17.55 0.19
CA ASN A 132 14.95 -18.43 0.26
C ASN A 132 15.29 -18.98 -1.13
N ALA A 133 16.59 -19.06 -1.41
CA ALA A 133 17.21 -19.45 -2.66
C ALA A 133 16.38 -20.43 -3.52
N GLY A 134 15.88 -19.95 -4.65
CA GLY A 134 15.26 -20.78 -5.68
C GLY A 134 13.91 -20.31 -6.22
N PHE A 135 13.21 -19.39 -5.57
CA PHE A 135 11.99 -18.78 -6.10
C PHE A 135 12.24 -17.31 -6.44
N LEU A 136 11.95 -16.91 -7.68
CA LEU A 136 11.81 -15.50 -8.05
C LEU A 136 10.78 -14.86 -7.09
N ALA A 137 11.05 -13.63 -6.64
CA ALA A 137 10.08 -12.90 -5.83
C ALA A 137 8.73 -12.90 -6.56
N PHE A 138 7.69 -13.45 -5.97
CA PHE A 138 6.36 -13.67 -6.60
C PHE A 138 5.87 -12.46 -7.40
N GLY A 139 6.12 -11.26 -6.92
CA GLY A 139 5.71 -10.01 -7.56
C GLY A 139 6.52 -9.60 -8.78
N GLN A 140 7.49 -10.38 -9.25
CA GLN A 140 8.36 -10.04 -10.39
C GLN A 140 8.00 -10.80 -11.68
N ASP A 141 7.09 -11.76 -11.59
CA ASP A 141 6.64 -12.57 -12.73
C ASP A 141 5.11 -12.50 -12.83
N ALA A 142 4.60 -12.09 -14.00
CA ALA A 142 3.18 -11.88 -14.23
C ALA A 142 2.36 -13.16 -14.11
N HIS A 143 2.91 -14.32 -14.54
CA HIS A 143 2.22 -15.60 -14.47
C HIS A 143 2.08 -16.07 -13.02
N HIS A 144 3.13 -15.96 -12.21
CA HIS A 144 3.06 -16.27 -10.78
C HIS A 144 2.07 -15.36 -10.05
N VAL A 145 2.01 -14.05 -10.41
CA VAL A 145 1.02 -13.13 -9.86
C VAL A 145 -0.39 -13.53 -10.23
N GLU A 146 -0.64 -13.92 -11.50
CA GLU A 146 -1.92 -14.41 -11.95
C GLU A 146 -2.35 -15.66 -11.18
N GLU A 147 -1.48 -16.67 -11.07
CA GLU A 147 -1.78 -17.92 -10.36
C GLU A 147 -2.09 -17.68 -8.87
N LEU A 148 -1.25 -16.91 -8.17
CA LEU A 148 -1.49 -16.60 -6.75
C LEU A 148 -2.80 -15.83 -6.57
N THR A 149 -3.05 -14.83 -7.42
CA THR A 149 -4.29 -14.05 -7.38
C THR A 149 -5.50 -14.95 -7.57
N ALA A 150 -5.47 -15.84 -8.59
CA ALA A 150 -6.56 -16.78 -8.85
C ALA A 150 -6.81 -17.75 -7.69
N GLN A 151 -5.76 -18.21 -7.00
CA GLN A 151 -5.90 -19.05 -5.81
C GLN A 151 -6.55 -18.26 -4.65
N ILE A 152 -6.10 -17.05 -4.38
CA ILE A 152 -6.66 -16.18 -3.32
C ILE A 152 -8.13 -15.87 -3.61
N LYS A 153 -8.48 -15.54 -4.86
CA LYS A 153 -9.87 -15.21 -5.25
C LYS A 153 -10.85 -16.36 -5.07
N LYS A 154 -10.39 -17.62 -5.04
CA LYS A 154 -11.27 -18.78 -4.75
C LYS A 154 -11.76 -18.83 -3.32
N ILE A 155 -11.02 -18.23 -2.37
CA ILE A 155 -11.32 -18.30 -0.92
C ILE A 155 -11.67 -16.94 -0.32
N ALA A 156 -11.16 -15.84 -0.89
CA ALA A 156 -11.46 -14.49 -0.40
C ALA A 156 -12.95 -14.17 -0.58
N LYS A 157 -13.59 -13.66 0.48
CA LYS A 157 -14.96 -13.14 0.43
C LYS A 157 -15.00 -11.63 0.20
N GLN A 158 -13.95 -10.94 0.61
CA GLN A 158 -13.77 -9.50 0.42
C GLN A 158 -13.04 -9.21 -0.89
N PRO A 159 -13.20 -8.00 -1.47
CA PRO A 159 -12.40 -7.56 -2.60
C PRO A 159 -10.90 -7.63 -2.32
N VAL A 160 -10.13 -8.05 -3.33
CA VAL A 160 -8.70 -8.29 -3.28
C VAL A 160 -7.95 -7.23 -4.07
N ILE A 161 -7.04 -6.53 -3.39
CA ILE A 161 -6.10 -5.56 -3.96
C ILE A 161 -4.74 -6.25 -4.07
N MET A 162 -4.11 -6.25 -5.26
CA MET A 162 -2.74 -6.74 -5.40
C MET A 162 -1.76 -5.57 -5.29
N LYS A 163 -0.87 -5.61 -4.27
CA LYS A 163 0.13 -4.55 -4.08
C LYS A 163 1.41 -4.87 -4.82
N LEU A 164 1.69 -4.04 -5.84
CA LEU A 164 2.75 -4.28 -6.81
C LEU A 164 4.10 -3.69 -6.37
N THR A 165 5.18 -4.40 -6.73
CA THR A 165 6.55 -3.93 -6.56
C THR A 165 6.99 -3.07 -7.75
N PRO A 166 7.76 -1.98 -7.52
CA PRO A 166 8.39 -1.22 -8.60
C PRO A 166 9.68 -1.85 -9.13
N ASN A 167 10.18 -2.92 -8.49
CA ASN A 167 11.47 -3.54 -8.81
C ASN A 167 11.33 -4.56 -9.94
N VAL A 168 10.76 -4.13 -11.04
CA VAL A 168 10.50 -4.90 -12.25
C VAL A 168 10.82 -4.07 -13.49
N THR A 169 11.02 -4.72 -14.62
CA THR A 169 11.30 -4.04 -15.89
C THR A 169 10.05 -3.32 -16.42
N ASP A 170 8.91 -3.99 -16.38
CA ASP A 170 7.62 -3.46 -16.79
C ASP A 170 6.52 -3.81 -15.77
N ILE A 171 6.05 -2.80 -15.03
CA ILE A 171 5.02 -2.97 -14.01
C ILE A 171 3.64 -3.24 -14.62
N THR A 172 3.44 -2.90 -15.90
CA THR A 172 2.16 -3.11 -16.57
C THR A 172 1.88 -4.58 -16.80
N GLU A 173 2.91 -5.39 -17.06
CA GLU A 173 2.77 -6.83 -17.19
C GLU A 173 2.34 -7.49 -15.88
N ILE A 174 2.91 -7.02 -14.77
CA ILE A 174 2.52 -7.49 -13.43
C ILE A 174 1.07 -7.11 -13.11
N ALA A 175 0.67 -5.88 -13.45
CA ALA A 175 -0.70 -5.42 -13.24
C ALA A 175 -1.72 -6.22 -14.09
N LYS A 176 -1.36 -6.53 -15.34
CA LYS A 176 -2.18 -7.41 -16.20
C LYS A 176 -2.31 -8.82 -15.63
N GLY A 177 -1.22 -9.40 -15.11
CA GLY A 177 -1.24 -10.69 -14.43
C GLY A 177 -2.18 -10.68 -13.22
N ALA A 178 -2.12 -9.63 -12.39
CA ALA A 178 -3.03 -9.46 -11.26
C ALA A 178 -4.50 -9.39 -11.72
N GLN A 179 -4.80 -8.59 -12.76
CA GLN A 179 -6.16 -8.49 -13.32
C GLN A 179 -6.62 -9.81 -13.93
N ALA A 180 -5.76 -10.52 -14.66
CA ALA A 180 -6.07 -11.83 -15.25
C ALA A 180 -6.39 -12.89 -14.19
N GLY A 181 -5.68 -12.85 -13.04
CA GLY A 181 -5.96 -13.69 -11.88
C GLY A 181 -7.24 -13.31 -11.11
N GLY A 182 -7.91 -12.21 -11.49
CA GLY A 182 -9.18 -11.78 -10.91
C GLY A 182 -9.04 -10.79 -9.76
N ALA A 183 -7.91 -10.06 -9.64
CA ALA A 183 -7.79 -8.96 -8.70
C ALA A 183 -8.90 -7.92 -8.93
N ASP A 184 -9.48 -7.42 -7.83
CA ASP A 184 -10.53 -6.40 -7.89
C ASP A 184 -9.95 -4.98 -7.98
N ALA A 185 -8.71 -4.78 -7.52
CA ALA A 185 -7.95 -3.54 -7.63
C ALA A 185 -6.44 -3.84 -7.57
N VAL A 186 -5.62 -2.84 -7.91
CA VAL A 186 -4.17 -2.88 -7.66
C VAL A 186 -3.73 -1.67 -6.85
N SER A 187 -2.68 -1.83 -6.03
CA SER A 187 -2.01 -0.72 -5.35
C SER A 187 -0.54 -0.68 -5.76
N LEU A 188 0.01 0.50 -6.01
CA LEU A 188 1.40 0.69 -6.40
C LEU A 188 1.87 2.13 -6.09
N ILE A 189 3.13 2.31 -5.73
CA ILE A 189 4.22 1.34 -5.71
C ILE A 189 4.63 0.98 -4.29
N ASN A 190 5.16 -0.23 -4.09
CA ASN A 190 5.96 -0.51 -2.91
C ASN A 190 7.32 0.21 -3.03
N THR A 191 8.26 -0.04 -2.14
CA THR A 191 9.54 0.66 -2.07
C THR A 191 10.53 0.19 -3.14
N LEU A 192 11.35 1.12 -3.64
CA LEU A 192 12.48 0.83 -4.53
C LEU A 192 13.65 0.25 -3.74
N THR A 193 14.27 -0.81 -4.25
CA THR A 193 15.45 -1.39 -3.60
C THR A 193 16.65 -0.45 -3.72
N GLY A 194 17.28 -0.16 -2.58
CA GLY A 194 18.47 0.68 -2.51
C GLY A 194 19.47 0.20 -1.47
N MET A 195 20.59 0.90 -1.38
CA MET A 195 21.68 0.65 -0.43
C MET A 195 22.25 1.98 0.07
N LYS A 196 22.65 2.01 1.34
CA LYS A 196 23.41 3.12 1.93
C LYS A 196 24.66 2.59 2.63
N ILE A 197 25.81 3.21 2.33
CA ILE A 197 27.08 2.93 2.97
C ILE A 197 27.43 4.05 3.96
N ASP A 198 27.80 3.67 5.18
CA ASP A 198 28.46 4.56 6.13
C ASP A 198 29.95 4.62 5.79
N ILE A 199 30.36 5.71 5.16
CA ILE A 199 31.74 5.87 4.68
C ILE A 199 32.77 6.00 5.81
N ASN A 200 32.34 6.47 6.99
CA ASN A 200 33.23 6.63 8.15
C ASN A 200 33.47 5.28 8.82
N ARG A 201 32.42 4.48 9.01
CA ARG A 201 32.49 3.14 9.58
C ARG A 201 32.87 2.08 8.56
N LYS A 202 32.84 2.38 7.24
CA LYS A 202 33.10 1.46 6.13
C LYS A 202 32.21 0.20 6.20
N THR A 203 30.94 0.41 6.49
CA THR A 203 29.95 -0.67 6.65
C THR A 203 28.59 -0.25 6.04
N PHE A 204 27.67 -1.18 6.00
CA PHE A 204 26.29 -0.91 5.58
C PHE A 204 25.54 -0.12 6.65
N ALA A 205 24.70 0.84 6.23
CA ALA A 205 23.83 1.59 7.14
C ALA A 205 22.70 0.72 7.72
N LEU A 206 22.27 -0.30 6.98
CA LEU A 206 21.26 -1.28 7.40
C LEU A 206 21.92 -2.65 7.63
N ALA A 207 21.50 -3.36 8.68
CA ALA A 207 21.98 -4.73 8.95
C ALA A 207 21.72 -5.69 7.77
N ASN A 208 20.59 -5.50 7.08
CA ASN A 208 20.19 -6.28 5.90
C ASN A 208 20.94 -5.87 4.61
N LYS A 209 21.91 -4.94 4.67
CA LYS A 209 22.70 -4.38 3.56
C LYS A 209 21.86 -3.52 2.61
N THR A 210 20.78 -4.06 2.06
CA THR A 210 19.81 -3.37 1.21
C THR A 210 18.52 -3.09 1.97
N GLY A 211 17.72 -2.16 1.48
CA GLY A 211 16.40 -1.82 2.01
C GLY A 211 15.54 -1.10 0.97
N GLY A 212 14.27 -0.92 1.31
CA GLY A 212 13.33 -0.19 0.47
C GLY A 212 13.46 1.32 0.67
N VAL A 213 13.66 2.05 -0.42
CA VAL A 213 13.67 3.53 -0.47
C VAL A 213 12.24 4.03 -0.61
N SER A 214 11.87 5.02 0.19
CA SER A 214 10.56 5.67 0.20
C SER A 214 10.68 7.17 0.50
N GLY A 215 9.58 7.91 0.40
CA GLY A 215 9.53 9.36 0.60
C GLY A 215 9.52 10.13 -0.72
N PRO A 216 9.57 11.48 -0.69
CA PRO A 216 9.41 12.34 -1.88
C PRO A 216 10.31 11.99 -3.05
N ILE A 217 11.50 11.45 -2.82
CA ILE A 217 12.48 11.05 -3.85
C ILE A 217 11.90 10.04 -4.86
N VAL A 218 10.95 9.20 -4.46
CA VAL A 218 10.39 8.15 -5.34
C VAL A 218 9.13 8.62 -6.09
N LYS A 219 8.56 9.80 -5.77
CA LYS A 219 7.29 10.27 -6.33
C LYS A 219 7.27 10.29 -7.87
N PRO A 220 8.25 10.86 -8.59
CA PRO A 220 8.21 10.90 -10.06
C PRO A 220 8.17 9.51 -10.70
N ILE A 221 8.81 8.53 -10.07
CA ILE A 221 8.80 7.12 -10.52
C ILE A 221 7.43 6.52 -10.28
N ALA A 222 6.86 6.76 -9.10
CA ALA A 222 5.56 6.23 -8.71
C ALA A 222 4.43 6.78 -9.59
N VAL A 223 4.39 8.10 -9.83
CA VAL A 223 3.41 8.75 -10.72
C VAL A 223 3.48 8.18 -12.13
N ARG A 224 4.70 8.03 -12.71
CA ARG A 224 4.89 7.42 -14.01
C ARG A 224 4.33 5.98 -14.05
N MET A 225 4.63 5.17 -13.03
CA MET A 225 4.16 3.79 -12.98
C MET A 225 2.63 3.70 -12.85
N VAL A 226 2.02 4.56 -12.03
CA VAL A 226 0.55 4.65 -11.92
C VAL A 226 -0.06 5.02 -13.28
N TYR A 227 0.48 6.03 -13.97
CA TYR A 227 0.01 6.41 -15.31
C TYR A 227 0.09 5.23 -16.30
N GLN A 228 1.22 4.51 -16.34
CA GLN A 228 1.39 3.36 -17.22
C GLN A 228 0.38 2.24 -16.91
N VAL A 229 0.19 1.92 -15.63
CA VAL A 229 -0.77 0.88 -15.23
C VAL A 229 -2.21 1.31 -15.53
N ALA A 230 -2.56 2.60 -15.36
CA ALA A 230 -3.89 3.12 -15.71
C ALA A 230 -4.23 2.98 -17.21
N GLN A 231 -3.21 2.92 -18.08
CA GLN A 231 -3.41 2.65 -19.51
C GLN A 231 -3.48 1.14 -19.83
N ALA A 232 -3.11 0.27 -18.88
CA ALA A 232 -2.92 -1.15 -19.12
C ALA A 232 -4.02 -2.05 -18.52
N VAL A 233 -4.71 -1.57 -17.48
CA VAL A 233 -5.76 -2.34 -16.77
C VAL A 233 -7.04 -1.53 -16.60
N ASN A 234 -8.17 -2.23 -16.34
CA ASN A 234 -9.48 -1.60 -16.18
C ASN A 234 -9.99 -1.64 -14.72
N ILE A 235 -9.19 -2.16 -13.80
CA ILE A 235 -9.52 -2.21 -12.38
C ILE A 235 -9.01 -0.96 -11.64
N PRO A 236 -9.64 -0.57 -10.51
CA PRO A 236 -9.22 0.60 -9.73
C PRO A 236 -7.77 0.53 -9.28
N ILE A 237 -7.12 1.69 -9.21
CA ILE A 237 -5.72 1.86 -8.81
C ILE A 237 -5.65 2.68 -7.54
N ILE A 238 -4.91 2.19 -6.53
CA ILE A 238 -4.53 2.96 -5.34
C ILE A 238 -3.07 3.37 -5.50
N GLY A 239 -2.85 4.68 -5.77
CA GLY A 239 -1.51 5.23 -6.00
C GLY A 239 -0.78 5.53 -4.70
N MET A 240 0.52 5.18 -4.60
CA MET A 240 1.36 5.52 -3.46
C MET A 240 2.84 5.66 -3.85
N GLY A 241 3.57 6.44 -3.03
CA GLY A 241 5.01 6.64 -3.19
C GLY A 241 5.38 8.11 -3.24
N GLY A 242 5.80 8.67 -2.10
CA GLY A 242 6.28 10.03 -1.98
C GLY A 242 5.23 11.12 -1.83
N ILE A 243 3.98 10.76 -1.55
CA ILE A 243 2.91 11.72 -1.23
C ILE A 243 3.22 12.34 0.13
N SER A 244 3.38 13.66 0.16
CA SER A 244 3.67 14.48 1.35
C SER A 244 2.79 15.72 1.50
N CYS A 245 1.99 16.03 0.48
CA CYS A 245 1.01 17.12 0.47
C CYS A 245 -0.13 16.79 -0.51
N ALA A 246 -1.13 17.66 -0.57
CA ALA A 246 -2.28 17.47 -1.46
C ALA A 246 -1.91 17.51 -2.94
N GLU A 247 -0.97 18.38 -3.32
CA GLU A 247 -0.51 18.48 -4.70
C GLU A 247 0.09 17.17 -5.21
N ASP A 248 0.86 16.48 -4.34
CA ASP A 248 1.39 15.16 -4.66
C ASP A 248 0.26 14.15 -4.91
N ALA A 249 -0.73 14.10 -4.03
CA ALA A 249 -1.89 13.21 -4.16
C ALA A 249 -2.69 13.49 -5.44
N ILE A 250 -2.88 14.76 -5.78
CA ILE A 250 -3.56 15.20 -6.99
C ILE A 250 -2.82 14.72 -8.24
N GLU A 251 -1.48 14.78 -8.28
CA GLU A 251 -0.71 14.23 -9.40
C GLU A 251 -1.04 12.75 -9.64
N PHE A 252 -1.16 11.94 -8.59
CA PHE A 252 -1.53 10.52 -8.70
C PHE A 252 -2.96 10.34 -9.25
N ILE A 253 -3.92 11.14 -8.76
CA ILE A 253 -5.31 11.06 -9.21
C ILE A 253 -5.39 11.45 -10.69
N LEU A 254 -4.76 12.54 -11.08
CA LEU A 254 -4.72 13.01 -12.49
C LEU A 254 -4.03 11.98 -13.40
N ALA A 255 -3.04 11.23 -12.88
CA ALA A 255 -2.35 10.15 -13.61
C ALA A 255 -3.20 8.87 -13.75
N GLY A 256 -4.30 8.71 -13.00
CA GLY A 256 -5.22 7.58 -13.11
C GLY A 256 -5.47 6.80 -11.83
N ALA A 257 -4.95 7.22 -10.69
CA ALA A 257 -5.29 6.61 -9.41
C ALA A 257 -6.71 6.97 -8.98
N SER A 258 -7.50 5.97 -8.62
CA SER A 258 -8.86 6.14 -8.05
C SER A 258 -8.82 6.55 -6.58
N ALA A 259 -7.75 6.18 -5.88
CA ALA A 259 -7.46 6.54 -4.50
C ALA A 259 -5.94 6.66 -4.29
N VAL A 260 -5.53 7.25 -3.18
CA VAL A 260 -4.12 7.47 -2.85
C VAL A 260 -3.80 6.98 -1.45
N SER A 261 -2.56 6.53 -1.25
CA SER A 261 -2.11 5.99 0.03
C SER A 261 -0.86 6.73 0.51
N VAL A 262 -0.96 7.37 1.68
CA VAL A 262 0.12 8.16 2.30
C VAL A 262 0.99 7.26 3.16
N GLY A 263 2.31 7.26 2.90
CA GLY A 263 3.28 6.41 3.59
C GLY A 263 4.23 7.18 4.49
N THR A 264 5.47 7.32 4.07
CA THR A 264 6.60 7.91 4.83
C THR A 264 6.28 9.25 5.49
N ALA A 265 5.42 10.07 4.88
CA ALA A 265 5.05 11.38 5.41
C ALA A 265 4.36 11.31 6.77
N ASN A 266 3.68 10.19 7.11
CA ASN A 266 3.07 9.98 8.42
C ASN A 266 4.08 10.04 9.58
N PHE A 267 5.36 9.72 9.33
CA PHE A 267 6.42 9.78 10.33
C PHE A 267 6.89 11.22 10.64
N HIS A 268 6.71 12.13 9.68
CA HIS A 268 7.08 13.54 9.82
C HIS A 268 5.92 14.40 10.32
N ASN A 269 4.74 14.14 9.77
CA ASN A 269 3.48 14.81 10.16
C ASN A 269 2.38 13.75 10.28
N PRO A 270 2.03 13.33 11.51
CA PRO A 270 0.96 12.34 11.70
C PRO A 270 -0.39 12.76 11.12
N ALA A 271 -0.66 14.07 11.01
CA ALA A 271 -1.91 14.62 10.48
C ALA A 271 -1.91 14.84 8.96
N VAL A 272 -0.82 14.51 8.27
CA VAL A 272 -0.66 14.78 6.82
C VAL A 272 -1.80 14.24 5.96
N THR A 273 -2.40 13.12 6.36
CA THR A 273 -3.55 12.55 5.64
C THR A 273 -4.76 13.48 5.65
N LEU A 274 -5.00 14.20 6.74
CA LEU A 274 -6.08 15.19 6.84
C LEU A 274 -5.77 16.41 5.98
N ASP A 275 -4.52 16.89 6.00
CA ASP A 275 -4.07 18.00 5.13
C ASP A 275 -4.24 17.63 3.64
N VAL A 276 -3.97 16.36 3.27
CA VAL A 276 -4.17 15.86 1.90
C VAL A 276 -5.65 15.84 1.54
N ILE A 277 -6.55 15.37 2.41
CA ILE A 277 -8.00 15.37 2.19
C ILE A 277 -8.51 16.80 1.95
N ASP A 278 -8.19 17.71 2.86
CA ASP A 278 -8.63 19.11 2.80
C ASP A 278 -8.09 19.81 1.53
N GLY A 279 -6.84 19.52 1.15
CA GLY A 279 -6.21 20.08 -0.03
C GLY A 279 -6.80 19.56 -1.34
N ILE A 280 -7.18 18.26 -1.42
CA ILE A 280 -7.90 17.72 -2.59
C ILE A 280 -9.25 18.43 -2.74
N GLU A 281 -10.01 18.58 -1.66
CA GLU A 281 -11.30 19.27 -1.68
C GLU A 281 -11.14 20.75 -2.13
N ALA A 282 -10.12 21.43 -1.62
CA ALA A 282 -9.80 22.81 -2.01
C ALA A 282 -9.44 22.92 -3.50
N TYR A 283 -8.65 21.98 -4.03
CA TYR A 283 -8.31 21.92 -5.45
C TYR A 283 -9.54 21.71 -6.33
N MET A 284 -10.44 20.78 -5.93
CA MET A 284 -11.70 20.55 -6.63
C MET A 284 -12.54 21.83 -6.70
N LYS A 285 -12.69 22.54 -5.57
CA LYS A 285 -13.42 23.82 -5.50
C LYS A 285 -12.82 24.85 -6.44
N LYS A 286 -11.51 25.01 -6.41
CA LYS A 286 -10.79 25.99 -7.24
C LYS A 286 -10.91 25.71 -8.73
N ASN A 287 -10.95 24.44 -9.14
CA ASN A 287 -10.93 24.04 -10.55
C ASN A 287 -12.31 23.61 -11.08
N GLY A 288 -13.38 23.70 -10.27
CA GLY A 288 -14.76 23.44 -10.71
C GLY A 288 -15.12 21.97 -10.88
N PHE A 289 -14.40 21.05 -10.23
CA PHE A 289 -14.75 19.63 -10.20
C PHE A 289 -15.88 19.38 -9.18
N ASN A 290 -16.88 18.59 -9.57
CA ASN A 290 -17.97 18.21 -8.67
C ASN A 290 -17.67 16.93 -7.89
N SER A 291 -16.86 16.04 -8.45
CA SER A 291 -16.45 14.78 -7.82
C SER A 291 -14.99 14.45 -8.10
N VAL A 292 -14.36 13.68 -7.21
CA VAL A 292 -12.99 13.15 -7.41
C VAL A 292 -12.91 12.33 -8.69
N LYS A 293 -13.98 11.61 -9.03
CA LYS A 293 -14.05 10.78 -10.23
C LYS A 293 -13.78 11.56 -11.52
N GLU A 294 -14.17 12.85 -11.58
CA GLU A 294 -13.91 13.71 -12.74
C GLU A 294 -12.41 14.01 -12.94
N MET A 295 -11.61 13.84 -11.88
CA MET A 295 -10.17 14.09 -11.92
C MET A 295 -9.36 12.86 -12.33
N VAL A 296 -9.92 11.65 -12.19
CA VAL A 296 -9.17 10.40 -12.39
C VAL A 296 -8.76 10.24 -13.85
N GLY A 297 -7.44 10.25 -14.11
CA GLY A 297 -6.86 9.94 -15.41
C GLY A 297 -7.15 10.96 -16.50
N ILE A 298 -7.35 12.24 -16.16
CA ILE A 298 -7.62 13.30 -17.17
C ILE A 298 -6.37 13.76 -17.92
N VAL A 299 -5.17 13.41 -17.44
CA VAL A 299 -3.91 13.69 -18.16
C VAL A 299 -3.80 12.73 -19.35
N LYS A 300 -3.57 13.31 -20.53
CA LYS A 300 -3.47 12.59 -21.81
C LYS A 300 -2.02 12.51 -22.29
#